data_5a85cb1f2a9ea28e9ed66b0670e02b52
#
_entry.id   5a85cb1f2a9ea28e9ed66b0670e02b52
#
_cell.length_a   1.000
_cell.length_b   1.000
_cell.length_c   1.000
_cell.angle_alpha   90.00
_cell.angle_beta   90.00
_cell.angle_gamma   90.00
#
_symmetry.space_group_name_H-M   'P 1'
#
loop_
_entity.id
_entity.type
_entity.pdbx_description
1 polymer ?
#
loop_
_entity_poly.entity_id
_entity_poly.type
_entity_poly.pdbx_seq_one_letter_code
_entity_poly.pdbx_strand_id
1 'polypeptide(L)'
;MATNLNEMREIVFARCKGYCEKCGNRLPESWALHHRKLKSRGGLDEISNLVALHHGCHNLDTDSVHLNPAYADQIGLMVGSWQDPWECPVTLPDKSIVMLDNEGNYKYLERKGNGW
;
A
#
# COMPACT_ATOMS: atom_id res chain seq x y z
N MET A 1 2.59 -0.20 -20.10
CA MET A 1 3.24 0.25 -18.86
C MET A 1 2.65 1.58 -18.41
N ALA A 2 2.38 1.72 -17.13
CA ALA A 2 1.81 2.96 -16.62
C ALA A 2 2.84 4.08 -16.63
N THR A 3 2.47 5.25 -17.13
CA THR A 3 3.37 6.38 -17.29
C THR A 3 2.98 7.58 -16.41
N ASN A 4 1.80 7.55 -15.76
CA ASN A 4 1.36 8.64 -14.91
C ASN A 4 0.57 8.10 -13.71
N LEU A 5 0.34 8.98 -12.73
CA LEU A 5 -0.33 8.60 -11.49
C LEU A 5 -1.78 8.17 -11.69
N ASN A 6 -2.47 8.71 -12.68
CA ASN A 6 -3.85 8.29 -12.94
C ASN A 6 -3.91 6.84 -13.38
N GLU A 7 -3.00 6.44 -14.27
CA GLU A 7 -2.91 5.04 -14.71
C GLU A 7 -2.48 4.13 -13.55
N MET A 8 -1.52 4.58 -12.76
CA MET A 8 -1.05 3.82 -11.60
C MET A 8 -2.15 3.65 -10.56
N ARG A 9 -2.98 4.69 -10.37
CA ARG A 9 -4.12 4.65 -9.47
C ARG A 9 -5.10 3.54 -9.87
N GLU A 10 -5.37 3.42 -11.17
CA GLU A 10 -6.25 2.37 -11.69
C GLU A 10 -5.66 0.97 -11.46
N ILE A 11 -4.36 0.82 -11.68
CA ILE A 11 -3.68 -0.46 -11.49
C ILE A 11 -3.70 -0.86 -10.01
N VAL A 12 -3.43 0.08 -9.12
CA VAL A 12 -3.45 -0.18 -7.67
C VAL A 12 -4.87 -0.53 -7.21
N PHE A 13 -5.87 0.18 -7.71
CA PHE A 13 -7.26 -0.11 -7.38
C PHE A 13 -7.65 -1.52 -7.83
N ALA A 14 -7.23 -1.92 -9.03
CA ALA A 14 -7.49 -3.27 -9.53
C ALA A 14 -6.75 -4.34 -8.70
N ARG A 15 -5.52 -4.05 -8.27
CA ARG A 15 -4.74 -4.96 -7.44
C ARG A 15 -5.47 -5.29 -6.13
N CYS A 16 -6.00 -4.27 -5.48
CA CYS A 16 -6.68 -4.45 -4.19
C CYS A 16 -8.19 -4.70 -4.36
N LYS A 17 -8.67 -4.78 -5.60
CA LYS A 17 -10.08 -5.06 -5.92
C LYS A 17 -11.05 -4.06 -5.28
N GLY A 18 -10.62 -2.82 -5.11
CA GLY A 18 -11.45 -1.76 -4.55
C GLY A 18 -11.52 -1.74 -3.02
N TYR A 19 -10.64 -2.46 -2.34
CA TYR A 19 -10.59 -2.49 -0.88
C TYR A 19 -9.33 -1.81 -0.36
N CYS A 20 -9.47 -1.08 0.76
CA CYS A 20 -8.35 -0.41 1.40
C CYS A 20 -7.26 -1.41 1.79
N GLU A 21 -6.02 -1.11 1.43
CA GLU A 21 -4.91 -2.03 1.71
C GLU A 21 -4.43 -1.95 3.17
N LYS A 22 -5.04 -1.11 4.00
CA LYS A 22 -4.75 -1.05 5.44
C LYS A 22 -5.88 -1.63 6.28
N CYS A 23 -7.12 -1.22 6.07
CA CYS A 23 -8.24 -1.68 6.91
C CYS A 23 -9.11 -2.76 6.27
N GLY A 24 -9.01 -2.95 4.97
CA GLY A 24 -9.75 -3.98 4.26
C GLY A 24 -11.19 -3.63 3.92
N ASN A 25 -11.66 -2.45 4.28
CA ASN A 25 -13.00 -2.01 3.94
C ASN A 25 -13.03 -1.42 2.54
N ARG A 26 -14.22 -1.40 1.93
CA ARG A 26 -14.40 -0.91 0.58
C ARG A 26 -13.98 0.55 0.47
N LEU A 27 -13.23 0.88 -0.59
CA LEU A 27 -12.82 2.25 -0.86
C LEU A 27 -13.98 3.06 -1.43
N PRO A 28 -14.18 4.29 -0.94
CA PRO A 28 -15.13 5.21 -1.55
C PRO A 28 -14.57 5.75 -2.86
N GLU A 29 -15.35 6.58 -3.55
CA GLU A 29 -14.91 7.21 -4.79
C GLU A 29 -13.63 8.04 -4.57
N SER A 30 -13.57 8.76 -3.47
CA SER A 30 -12.37 9.53 -3.10
C SER A 30 -11.52 8.75 -2.10
N TRP A 31 -10.32 8.41 -2.49
CA TRP A 31 -9.38 7.68 -1.63
C TRP A 31 -7.95 8.14 -1.90
N ALA A 32 -7.05 7.84 -0.97
CA ALA A 32 -5.66 8.30 -1.05
C ALA A 32 -4.77 7.25 -1.71
N LEU A 33 -3.95 7.71 -2.66
CA LEU A 33 -2.88 6.92 -3.24
C LEU A 33 -1.61 7.29 -2.47
N HIS A 34 -1.17 6.39 -1.58
CA HIS A 34 -0.09 6.66 -0.64
C HIS A 34 1.24 6.10 -1.15
N HIS A 35 2.29 6.93 -1.08
CA HIS A 35 3.67 6.50 -1.33
C HIS A 35 4.22 5.88 -0.05
N ARG A 36 4.51 4.58 -0.07
CA ARG A 36 5.08 3.86 1.08
C ARG A 36 6.44 4.43 1.46
N LYS A 37 7.30 4.61 0.47
CA LYS A 37 8.53 5.38 0.62
C LYS A 37 8.21 6.79 0.20
N LEU A 38 8.25 7.71 1.15
CA LEU A 38 7.86 9.10 0.92
C LEU A 38 8.76 9.74 -0.14
N LYS A 39 8.21 10.67 -0.91
CA LYS A 39 9.01 11.40 -1.90
C LYS A 39 10.19 12.12 -1.25
N SER A 40 10.01 12.63 -0.04
CA SER A 40 11.09 13.27 0.74
C SER A 40 12.20 12.29 1.11
N ARG A 41 11.94 10.99 1.04
CA ARG A 41 12.91 9.92 1.30
C ARG A 41 13.45 9.30 0.02
N GLY A 42 13.14 9.91 -1.13
CA GLY A 42 13.57 9.38 -2.43
C GLY A 42 12.58 8.40 -3.05
N GLY A 43 11.35 8.35 -2.55
CA GLY A 43 10.32 7.47 -3.11
C GLY A 43 9.90 7.91 -4.51
N LEU A 44 9.68 6.94 -5.38
CA LEU A 44 9.31 7.17 -6.77
C LEU A 44 7.82 6.85 -7.00
N ASP A 45 7.30 7.33 -8.13
CA ASP A 45 5.98 6.97 -8.61
C ASP A 45 6.09 5.60 -9.28
N GLU A 46 6.04 4.54 -8.48
CA GLU A 46 6.11 3.15 -8.91
C GLU A 46 4.97 2.37 -8.29
N ILE A 47 4.41 1.42 -9.03
CA ILE A 47 3.28 0.59 -8.56
C ILE A 47 3.63 -0.10 -7.24
N SER A 48 4.86 -0.62 -7.13
CA SER A 48 5.32 -1.29 -5.89
C SER A 48 5.42 -0.35 -4.69
N ASN A 49 5.49 0.97 -4.93
CA ASN A 49 5.58 1.97 -3.88
C ASN A 49 4.22 2.57 -3.50
N LEU A 50 3.17 2.24 -4.23
CA LEU A 50 1.86 2.88 -4.06
C LEU A 50 0.85 1.92 -3.45
N VAL A 51 0.05 2.43 -2.51
CA VAL A 51 -1.03 1.66 -1.89
C VAL A 51 -2.29 2.50 -1.84
N ALA A 52 -3.45 1.81 -1.86
CA ALA A 52 -4.77 2.45 -1.82
C ALA A 52 -5.29 2.48 -0.40
N LEU A 53 -5.58 3.65 0.13
CA LEU A 53 -6.03 3.85 1.49
C LEU A 53 -7.24 4.76 1.56
N HIS A 54 -8.14 4.51 2.52
CA HIS A 54 -9.10 5.54 2.92
C HIS A 54 -8.32 6.77 3.39
N HIS A 55 -8.90 7.96 3.26
CA HIS A 55 -8.27 9.16 3.79
C HIS A 55 -8.05 9.05 5.30
N GLY A 56 -8.99 8.42 6.03
CA GLY A 56 -8.82 8.15 7.45
C GLY A 56 -7.60 7.31 7.75
N CYS A 57 -7.42 6.22 6.99
CA CYS A 57 -6.26 5.33 7.16
C CYS A 57 -4.95 6.01 6.77
N HIS A 58 -5.01 6.99 5.89
CA HIS A 58 -3.82 7.68 5.40
C HIS A 58 -3.31 8.73 6.39
N ASN A 59 -4.17 9.64 6.85
CA ASN A 59 -3.68 10.76 7.67
C ASN A 59 -4.68 11.37 8.65
N LEU A 60 -5.89 10.86 8.78
CA LEU A 60 -6.90 11.48 9.66
C LEU A 60 -7.09 10.75 10.99
N ASP A 61 -7.08 9.42 10.96
CA ASP A 61 -7.30 8.61 12.16
C ASP A 61 -6.02 8.51 12.99
N THR A 62 -6.15 8.26 14.30
CA THR A 62 -5.00 8.19 15.21
C THR A 62 -4.06 7.06 14.86
N ASP A 63 -4.55 5.97 14.27
CA ASP A 63 -3.71 4.85 13.81
C ASP A 63 -3.38 4.93 12.33
N SER A 64 -3.60 6.08 11.69
CA SER A 64 -3.30 6.29 10.28
C SER A 64 -1.80 6.20 10.02
N VAL A 65 -1.44 6.00 8.75
CA VAL A 65 -0.05 5.87 8.33
C VAL A 65 0.80 7.06 8.77
N HIS A 66 0.29 8.27 8.59
CA HIS A 66 1.07 9.48 8.91
C HIS A 66 1.05 9.83 10.40
N LEU A 67 0.02 9.45 11.14
CA LEU A 67 -0.07 9.75 12.57
C LEU A 67 0.51 8.64 13.44
N ASN A 68 0.67 7.43 12.89
CA ASN A 68 1.30 6.31 13.58
C ASN A 68 2.30 5.60 12.66
N PRO A 69 3.42 6.28 12.34
CA PRO A 69 4.38 5.71 11.38
C PRO A 69 5.08 4.45 11.88
N ALA A 70 5.18 4.25 13.19
CA ALA A 70 5.78 3.04 13.73
C ALA A 70 4.95 1.80 13.36
N TYR A 71 3.63 1.90 13.50
CA TYR A 71 2.75 0.81 13.10
C TYR A 71 2.75 0.62 11.58
N ALA A 72 2.74 1.74 10.84
CA ALA A 72 2.81 1.68 9.38
C ALA A 72 4.08 0.98 8.90
N ASP A 73 5.20 1.23 9.57
CA ASP A 73 6.45 0.55 9.26
C ASP A 73 6.33 -0.97 9.49
N GLN A 74 5.68 -1.37 10.58
CA GLN A 74 5.49 -2.79 10.89
C GLN A 74 4.70 -3.53 9.81
N ILE A 75 3.72 -2.89 9.21
CA ILE A 75 2.87 -3.52 8.19
C ILE A 75 3.32 -3.20 6.76
N GLY A 76 4.45 -2.51 6.60
CA GLY A 76 5.03 -2.23 5.30
C GLY A 76 4.42 -1.06 4.55
N LEU A 77 3.65 -0.21 5.23
CA LEU A 77 3.04 0.97 4.61
C LEU A 77 3.87 2.24 4.81
N MET A 78 5.01 2.12 5.47
CA MET A 78 6.02 3.18 5.58
C MET A 78 7.37 2.53 5.37
N VAL A 79 8.12 3.01 4.38
CA VAL A 79 9.42 2.45 3.98
C VAL A 79 10.51 3.48 4.22
N GLY A 80 11.62 3.05 4.80
CA GLY A 80 12.74 3.93 5.11
C GLY A 80 13.53 4.37 3.89
N SER A 81 14.29 5.45 4.05
CA SER A 81 15.05 6.05 2.93
C SER A 81 16.15 5.12 2.37
N TRP A 82 16.58 4.15 3.16
CA TRP A 82 17.62 3.20 2.75
C TRP A 82 17.07 1.90 2.18
N GLN A 83 15.74 1.78 2.08
CA GLN A 83 15.08 0.57 1.61
C GLN A 83 14.40 0.81 0.27
N ASP A 84 14.22 -0.26 -0.50
CA ASP A 84 13.48 -0.22 -1.76
C ASP A 84 12.10 -0.84 -1.55
N PRO A 85 11.02 -0.19 -2.03
CA PRO A 85 9.66 -0.70 -1.81
C PRO A 85 9.43 -2.13 -2.29
N TRP A 86 10.04 -2.52 -3.41
CA TRP A 86 9.86 -3.88 -3.95
C TRP A 86 10.53 -4.95 -3.10
N GLU A 87 11.36 -4.57 -2.12
CA GLU A 87 12.02 -5.48 -1.20
C GLU A 87 11.37 -5.49 0.19
N CYS A 88 10.36 -4.66 0.40
CA CYS A 88 9.71 -4.53 1.71
C CYS A 88 8.32 -5.14 1.65
N PRO A 89 8.05 -6.20 2.43
CA PRO A 89 6.74 -6.84 2.41
C PRO A 89 5.66 -5.97 3.03
N VAL A 90 4.42 -6.21 2.60
CA VAL A 90 3.23 -5.57 3.15
C VAL A 90 2.39 -6.64 3.84
N THR A 91 1.92 -6.34 5.05
CA THR A 91 0.93 -7.16 5.74
C THR A 91 -0.45 -6.64 5.36
N LEU A 92 -1.21 -7.46 4.65
CA LEU A 92 -2.57 -7.10 4.22
C LEU A 92 -3.56 -7.22 5.38
N PRO A 93 -4.77 -6.64 5.23
CA PRO A 93 -5.79 -6.70 6.29
C PRO A 93 -6.13 -8.10 6.77
N ASP A 94 -6.06 -9.12 5.90
CA ASP A 94 -6.32 -10.51 6.27
C ASP A 94 -5.11 -11.21 6.89
N LYS A 95 -4.04 -10.46 7.15
CA LYS A 95 -2.76 -10.92 7.71
C LYS A 95 -1.88 -11.68 6.72
N SER A 96 -2.26 -11.75 5.45
CA SER A 96 -1.38 -12.25 4.41
C SER A 96 -0.18 -11.31 4.25
N ILE A 97 0.98 -11.86 3.93
CA ILE A 97 2.19 -11.08 3.70
C ILE A 97 2.55 -11.19 2.23
N VAL A 98 2.68 -10.04 1.58
CA VAL A 98 2.92 -9.97 0.13
C VAL A 98 4.07 -9.02 -0.19
N MET A 99 4.70 -9.26 -1.34
CA MET A 99 5.53 -8.27 -1.99
C MET A 99 4.69 -7.60 -3.07
N LEU A 100 4.85 -6.31 -3.22
CA LEU A 100 4.19 -5.57 -4.31
C LEU A 100 5.17 -5.48 -5.46
N ASP A 101 4.71 -5.80 -6.67
CA ASP A 101 5.55 -5.64 -7.86
C ASP A 101 5.09 -4.45 -8.71
N ASN A 102 5.83 -4.14 -9.75
CA ASN A 102 5.51 -3.01 -10.62
C ASN A 102 4.53 -3.36 -11.75
N GLU A 103 4.09 -4.62 -11.81
CA GLU A 103 3.05 -5.05 -12.74
C GLU A 103 1.65 -5.00 -12.13
N GLY A 104 1.53 -4.67 -10.84
CA GLY A 104 0.24 -4.57 -10.20
C GLY A 104 -0.24 -5.86 -9.55
N ASN A 105 0.66 -6.71 -9.12
CA ASN A 105 0.32 -7.99 -8.50
C ASN A 105 0.79 -8.05 -7.05
N TYR A 106 0.10 -8.90 -6.27
CA TYR A 106 0.61 -9.36 -4.98
C TYR A 106 1.40 -10.64 -5.21
N LYS A 107 2.63 -10.67 -4.72
CA LYS A 107 3.40 -11.91 -4.66
C LYS A 107 3.34 -12.41 -3.23
N TYR A 108 2.60 -13.47 -3.00
CA TYR A 108 2.35 -13.97 -1.64
C TYR A 108 3.58 -14.65 -1.07
N LEU A 109 4.06 -14.15 0.07
CA LEU A 109 5.09 -14.80 0.88
C LEU A 109 4.43 -15.71 1.91
N GLU A 110 3.30 -15.26 2.45
CA GLU A 110 2.51 -16.01 3.41
C GLU A 110 1.04 -15.68 3.19
N ARG A 111 0.24 -16.68 2.88
CA ARG A 111 -1.19 -16.49 2.63
C ARG A 111 -1.98 -16.86 3.87
N LYS A 112 -2.85 -15.95 4.32
CA LYS A 112 -3.71 -16.09 5.49
C LYS A 112 -5.17 -15.91 5.10
N GLY A 113 -5.97 -15.48 6.05
CA GLY A 113 -7.38 -15.18 5.82
C GLY A 113 -8.18 -16.43 5.57
N ASN A 114 -9.04 -16.38 4.56
CA ASN A 114 -9.94 -17.49 4.22
C ASN A 114 -9.31 -18.57 3.37
N GLY A 115 -8.01 -18.60 3.29
CA GLY A 115 -7.28 -19.41 2.33
C GLY A 115 -7.19 -20.90 2.66
N TRP A 116 -8.20 -21.49 3.20
CA TRP A 116 -8.22 -22.94 3.27
C TRP A 116 -8.89 -23.52 2.04
#